data_23949a914b9197cbc5ea62ebfd478a0a
#
_entry.id   23949a914b9197cbc5ea62ebfd478a0a
#
_cell.length_a   1.000
_cell.length_b   1.000
_cell.length_c   1.000
_cell.angle_alpha   90.00
_cell.angle_beta   90.00
_cell.angle_gamma   90.00
#
_symmetry.space_group_name_H-M   'P 1'
#
loop_
_entity.id
_entity.type
_entity.pdbx_description
1 polymer ?
#
loop_
_entity_poly.entity_id
_entity_poly.type
_entity_poly.pdbx_seq_one_letter_code
_entity_poly.pdbx_strand_id
1 'polypeptide(L)'
;MSDVPLVKVALAQINATVGDLAGNGAKIVAAARKAYAQGAQLVLAPELALCGYPPEDLLLRPAFMSACAAALEGCARELADLEGLVVVVGHPHQLGESGDVRSKSVAVQLRFNAASVLTEGRVAATYCKRELPNYQVFDERRYFASGRDSELPALVVKVGGIAFGILICEDAWFDEPAELARAAGAEVLCVINASPFHLGKLAEREERMAARARATGLPLLYAHLAGGQDEIVFDGGSFALDAAGRVGARAAMFEEDLAIVEVTPRSVRGIVADIPSVEAQAWAALVTGVRDYVDKNGFPGVILGLSGGIDSALVLAVAVDALGAARVRCVMMPSPYTASISWIDARDMAERVGVRYDEISILPMFEAFKASLAAEFAGRPEDATEENIQARIRATLLMALSNKFGSIVLTTGNKSEMATGYCTLYGDMAGGFAVLKDVAKTLVYRLAEWKNAQGPEIIPRRIITRPPSAELRADQTDQESLPPYEVLDAILQRYMEDDQGIEEIVAAGLPRADVERVTRLIKVNEYKRRQAPIGIRITHRAFGRDWRYPITSKFRA
;
A
#
# COMPACT_ATOMS: atom_id res chain seq x y z
N MET A 1 38.20 24.55 21.90
CA MET A 1 36.82 24.20 21.47
C MET A 1 36.84 22.70 21.31
N SER A 2 36.15 21.94 22.18
CA SER A 2 36.03 20.48 21.97
C SER A 2 35.27 20.27 20.67
N ASP A 3 35.84 19.52 19.73
CA ASP A 3 35.15 19.15 18.49
C ASP A 3 33.82 18.50 18.85
N VAL A 4 32.71 19.07 18.37
CA VAL A 4 31.38 18.48 18.52
C VAL A 4 31.41 17.15 17.76
N PRO A 5 31.07 16.02 18.40
CA PRO A 5 31.11 14.73 17.73
C PRO A 5 30.18 14.73 16.51
N LEU A 6 30.67 14.22 15.39
CA LEU A 6 29.95 14.07 14.13
C LEU A 6 29.93 12.59 13.73
N VAL A 7 28.76 12.06 13.47
CA VAL A 7 28.54 10.68 13.02
C VAL A 7 27.81 10.68 11.68
N LYS A 8 28.27 9.90 10.73
CA LYS A 8 27.51 9.59 9.52
C LYS A 8 26.57 8.41 9.80
N VAL A 9 25.29 8.63 9.60
CA VAL A 9 24.24 7.62 9.74
C VAL A 9 23.62 7.36 8.37
N ALA A 10 23.41 6.09 8.05
CA ALA A 10 22.67 5.69 6.85
C ALA A 10 21.24 5.28 7.19
N LEU A 11 20.26 5.87 6.51
CA LEU A 11 18.87 5.43 6.52
C LEU A 11 18.69 4.48 5.33
N ALA A 12 18.58 3.17 5.60
CA ALA A 12 18.43 2.16 4.57
C ALA A 12 16.94 2.01 4.22
N GLN A 13 16.54 2.55 3.08
CA GLN A 13 15.18 2.44 2.55
C GLN A 13 15.12 1.26 1.59
N ILE A 14 14.57 0.13 2.05
CA ILE A 14 14.59 -1.12 1.30
C ILE A 14 13.17 -1.61 0.99
N ASN A 15 13.04 -2.34 -0.11
CA ASN A 15 11.82 -3.05 -0.51
C ASN A 15 11.90 -4.50 -0.03
N ALA A 16 11.40 -4.76 1.17
CA ALA A 16 11.36 -6.11 1.75
C ALA A 16 10.18 -6.92 1.18
N THR A 17 10.37 -8.23 1.07
CA THR A 17 9.31 -9.19 0.71
C THR A 17 8.95 -10.03 1.93
N VAL A 18 7.67 -10.13 2.27
CA VAL A 18 7.23 -10.93 3.41
C VAL A 18 7.64 -12.39 3.24
N GLY A 19 8.35 -12.92 4.25
CA GLY A 19 8.81 -14.31 4.29
C GLY A 19 10.12 -14.59 3.55
N ASP A 20 10.64 -13.70 2.75
CA ASP A 20 11.94 -13.86 2.08
C ASP A 20 13.11 -13.44 3.00
N LEU A 21 13.35 -14.24 4.03
CA LEU A 21 14.38 -13.94 5.03
C LEU A 21 15.78 -13.83 4.42
N ALA A 22 16.09 -14.67 3.43
CA ALA A 22 17.39 -14.66 2.76
C ALA A 22 17.56 -13.41 1.88
N GLY A 23 16.58 -13.10 1.04
CA GLY A 23 16.62 -11.92 0.15
C GLY A 23 16.61 -10.61 0.95
N ASN A 24 15.77 -10.50 1.97
CA ASN A 24 15.74 -9.32 2.84
C ASN A 24 17.04 -9.16 3.63
N GLY A 25 17.58 -10.25 4.19
CA GLY A 25 18.89 -10.26 4.86
C GLY A 25 20.02 -9.79 3.94
N ALA A 26 20.04 -10.30 2.70
CA ALA A 26 21.03 -9.87 1.70
C ALA A 26 20.93 -8.39 1.37
N LYS A 27 19.70 -7.83 1.27
CA LYS A 27 19.47 -6.38 1.07
C LYS A 27 19.99 -5.56 2.24
N ILE A 28 19.74 -5.99 3.49
CA ILE A 28 20.21 -5.31 4.69
C ILE A 28 21.76 -5.30 4.71
N VAL A 29 22.38 -6.45 4.47
CA VAL A 29 23.84 -6.58 4.43
C VAL A 29 24.45 -5.72 3.32
N ALA A 30 23.87 -5.75 2.12
CA ALA A 30 24.32 -4.92 0.99
C ALA A 30 24.20 -3.41 1.30
N ALA A 31 23.10 -2.98 1.90
CA ALA A 31 22.92 -1.59 2.32
C ALA A 31 23.96 -1.18 3.38
N ALA A 32 24.22 -2.05 4.37
CA ALA A 32 25.22 -1.80 5.41
C ALA A 32 26.64 -1.69 4.84
N ARG A 33 27.04 -2.57 3.92
CA ARG A 33 28.34 -2.52 3.24
C ARG A 33 28.49 -1.26 2.40
N LYS A 34 27.43 -0.88 1.64
CA LYS A 34 27.41 0.36 0.85
C LYS A 34 27.52 1.60 1.74
N ALA A 35 26.82 1.60 2.88
CA ALA A 35 26.88 2.68 3.87
C ALA A 35 28.27 2.81 4.49
N TYR A 36 28.88 1.69 4.89
CA TYR A 36 30.22 1.63 5.47
C TYR A 36 31.27 2.19 4.50
N ALA A 37 31.19 1.81 3.23
CA ALA A 37 32.09 2.34 2.19
C ALA A 37 31.94 3.88 1.99
N GLN A 38 30.83 4.48 2.41
CA GLN A 38 30.60 5.95 2.42
C GLN A 38 30.95 6.60 3.77
N GLY A 39 31.51 5.81 4.71
CA GLY A 39 31.95 6.27 6.03
C GLY A 39 30.83 6.34 7.06
N ALA A 40 29.71 5.67 6.84
CA ALA A 40 28.67 5.55 7.87
C ALA A 40 29.14 4.65 9.01
N GLN A 41 28.81 5.05 10.23
CA GLN A 41 29.12 4.33 11.48
C GLN A 41 27.86 3.68 12.09
N LEU A 42 26.67 4.16 11.69
CA LEU A 42 25.37 3.62 12.09
C LEU A 42 24.50 3.43 10.83
N VAL A 43 23.82 2.29 10.73
CA VAL A 43 22.83 2.00 9.69
C VAL A 43 21.50 1.66 10.37
N LEU A 44 20.43 2.28 9.90
CA LEU A 44 19.07 2.00 10.36
C LEU A 44 18.33 1.27 9.23
N ALA A 45 18.04 -0.02 9.42
CA ALA A 45 17.12 -0.79 8.59
C ALA A 45 15.70 -0.67 9.16
N PRO A 46 14.65 -0.64 8.32
CA PRO A 46 13.28 -0.39 8.75
C PRO A 46 12.69 -1.43 9.73
N GLU A 47 11.54 -1.10 10.30
CA GLU A 47 10.71 -2.00 11.11
C GLU A 47 10.40 -3.29 10.35
N LEU A 48 10.58 -4.45 11.01
CA LEU A 48 10.38 -5.79 10.47
C LEU A 48 11.04 -6.03 9.08
N ALA A 49 12.06 -5.24 8.74
CA ALA A 49 12.73 -5.32 7.45
C ALA A 49 13.28 -6.72 7.13
N LEU A 50 13.68 -7.47 8.15
CA LEU A 50 14.21 -8.82 7.97
C LEU A 50 13.16 -9.82 7.47
N CYS A 51 11.93 -9.74 7.95
CA CYS A 51 10.85 -10.65 7.56
C CYS A 51 9.83 -10.05 6.60
N GLY A 52 9.89 -8.72 6.34
CA GLY A 52 8.87 -7.96 5.63
C GLY A 52 7.67 -7.61 6.51
N TYR A 53 6.91 -6.55 6.15
CA TYR A 53 5.74 -6.06 6.86
C TYR A 53 4.51 -6.05 5.94
N PRO A 54 3.32 -6.51 6.40
CA PRO A 54 3.04 -7.21 7.64
C PRO A 54 3.18 -8.74 7.47
N PRO A 55 3.87 -9.44 8.38
CA PRO A 55 4.07 -10.89 8.26
C PRO A 55 2.85 -11.72 8.69
N GLU A 56 1.84 -11.11 9.30
CA GLU A 56 0.54 -11.70 9.63
C GLU A 56 0.64 -13.05 10.38
N ASP A 57 -0.20 -14.03 10.01
CA ASP A 57 -0.25 -15.36 10.64
C ASP A 57 1.05 -16.18 10.48
N LEU A 58 2.03 -15.74 9.71
CA LEU A 58 3.37 -16.35 9.71
C LEU A 58 4.00 -16.25 11.11
N LEU A 59 3.74 -15.18 11.85
CA LEU A 59 4.21 -14.99 13.23
C LEU A 59 3.69 -16.06 14.20
N LEU A 60 2.57 -16.73 13.88
CA LEU A 60 2.01 -17.81 14.68
C LEU A 60 2.76 -19.14 14.47
N ARG A 61 3.69 -19.22 13.50
CA ARG A 61 4.45 -20.41 13.16
C ARG A 61 5.79 -20.43 13.92
N PRO A 62 6.04 -21.37 14.83
CA PRO A 62 7.32 -21.45 15.55
C PRO A 62 8.52 -21.57 14.62
N ALA A 63 8.39 -22.33 13.52
CA ALA A 63 9.45 -22.47 12.53
C ALA A 63 9.81 -21.14 11.86
N PHE A 64 8.83 -20.26 11.61
CA PHE A 64 9.08 -18.93 11.06
C PHE A 64 9.84 -18.05 12.05
N MET A 65 9.44 -18.04 13.32
CA MET A 65 10.14 -17.30 14.38
C MET A 65 11.59 -17.76 14.55
N SER A 66 11.83 -19.08 14.55
CA SER A 66 13.18 -19.64 14.61
C SER A 66 14.02 -19.28 13.38
N ALA A 67 13.42 -19.31 12.19
CA ALA A 67 14.10 -18.91 10.96
C ALA A 67 14.45 -17.41 10.96
N CYS A 68 13.59 -16.54 11.48
CA CYS A 68 13.90 -15.11 11.65
C CYS A 68 15.08 -14.88 12.58
N ALA A 69 15.13 -15.59 13.71
CA ALA A 69 16.26 -15.50 14.65
C ALA A 69 17.58 -15.94 13.98
N ALA A 70 17.56 -17.08 13.29
CA ALA A 70 18.74 -17.59 12.57
C ALA A 70 19.21 -16.64 11.45
N ALA A 71 18.28 -16.02 10.72
CA ALA A 71 18.58 -15.04 9.67
C ALA A 71 19.22 -13.77 10.26
N LEU A 72 18.72 -13.29 11.41
CA LEU A 72 19.31 -12.14 12.11
C LEU A 72 20.77 -12.40 12.52
N GLU A 73 21.03 -13.57 13.12
CA GLU A 73 22.39 -13.98 13.45
C GLU A 73 23.28 -14.17 12.20
N GLY A 74 22.67 -14.63 11.09
CA GLY A 74 23.34 -14.70 9.78
C GLY A 74 23.82 -13.34 9.33
N CYS A 75 22.94 -12.33 9.32
CA CYS A 75 23.28 -10.95 8.98
C CYS A 75 24.41 -10.41 9.89
N ALA A 76 24.33 -10.67 11.20
CA ALA A 76 25.38 -10.23 12.13
C ALA A 76 26.75 -10.82 11.76
N ARG A 77 26.81 -12.12 11.51
CA ARG A 77 28.07 -12.80 11.10
C ARG A 77 28.63 -12.25 9.77
N GLU A 78 27.76 -11.99 8.79
CA GLU A 78 28.18 -11.44 7.49
C GLU A 78 28.72 -10.01 7.59
N LEU A 79 28.40 -9.28 8.64
CA LEU A 79 28.85 -7.91 8.89
C LEU A 79 30.07 -7.85 9.85
N ALA A 80 30.63 -8.98 10.27
CA ALA A 80 31.71 -9.07 11.27
C ALA A 80 33.01 -8.39 10.85
N ASP A 81 33.26 -8.27 9.53
CA ASP A 81 34.43 -7.62 8.95
C ASP A 81 34.35 -6.09 8.90
N LEU A 82 33.20 -5.50 9.22
CA LEU A 82 32.97 -4.05 9.18
C LEU A 82 33.23 -3.43 10.56
N GLU A 83 34.51 -3.22 10.89
CA GLU A 83 34.94 -2.72 12.20
C GLU A 83 34.29 -1.38 12.56
N GLY A 84 33.71 -1.28 13.76
CA GLY A 84 33.09 -0.06 14.27
C GLY A 84 31.72 0.27 13.69
N LEU A 85 31.22 -0.53 12.73
CA LEU A 85 29.86 -0.36 12.22
C LEU A 85 28.84 -0.92 13.20
N VAL A 86 27.78 -0.15 13.40
CA VAL A 86 26.57 -0.55 14.13
C VAL A 86 25.40 -0.60 13.14
N VAL A 87 24.65 -1.70 13.13
CA VAL A 87 23.45 -1.84 12.28
C VAL A 87 22.25 -2.14 13.16
N VAL A 88 21.18 -1.34 13.03
CA VAL A 88 19.89 -1.58 13.70
C VAL A 88 18.95 -2.25 12.70
N VAL A 89 18.42 -3.43 13.07
CA VAL A 89 17.55 -4.22 12.18
C VAL A 89 16.22 -4.50 12.86
N GLY A 90 15.10 -4.15 12.17
CA GLY A 90 13.75 -4.52 12.58
C GLY A 90 13.43 -5.98 12.28
N HIS A 91 12.95 -6.73 13.26
CA HIS A 91 12.62 -8.15 13.14
C HIS A 91 11.61 -8.60 14.21
N PRO A 92 10.91 -9.75 14.04
CA PRO A 92 10.12 -10.34 15.10
C PRO A 92 11.04 -11.05 16.08
N HIS A 93 10.79 -10.88 17.39
CA HIS A 93 11.59 -11.43 18.46
C HIS A 93 10.74 -12.25 19.42
N GLN A 94 11.32 -13.32 19.98
CA GLN A 94 10.68 -14.14 21.01
C GLN A 94 11.61 -14.24 22.23
N LEU A 95 11.10 -13.89 23.41
CA LEU A 95 11.82 -14.04 24.67
C LEU A 95 11.57 -15.43 25.25
N GLY A 96 12.67 -16.21 25.43
CA GLY A 96 12.69 -17.48 26.14
C GLY A 96 12.00 -18.65 25.42
N GLU A 97 12.29 -19.88 25.87
CA GLU A 97 11.44 -21.03 25.59
C GLU A 97 10.10 -20.82 26.29
N SER A 98 8.99 -21.15 25.62
CA SER A 98 7.64 -20.98 26.11
C SER A 98 7.46 -21.64 27.48
N GLY A 99 7.72 -20.91 28.54
CA GLY A 99 7.34 -21.30 29.89
C GLY A 99 5.81 -21.37 29.97
N ASP A 100 5.33 -22.51 30.39
CA ASP A 100 4.01 -22.96 30.79
C ASP A 100 2.95 -21.81 30.94
N VAL A 101 2.37 -21.33 29.83
CA VAL A 101 1.20 -20.46 29.88
C VAL A 101 -0.03 -21.35 29.84
N ARG A 102 -0.46 -21.79 31.03
CA ARG A 102 -1.70 -22.57 31.24
C ARG A 102 -2.96 -21.71 31.12
N SER A 103 -3.15 -21.06 30.00
CA SER A 103 -4.44 -20.45 29.66
C SER A 103 -4.94 -21.03 28.35
N LYS A 104 -6.13 -21.63 28.37
CA LYS A 104 -6.84 -22.21 27.21
C LYS A 104 -7.43 -21.17 26.25
N SER A 105 -7.28 -19.88 26.51
CA SER A 105 -7.47 -18.82 25.53
C SER A 105 -6.15 -18.63 24.81
N VAL A 106 -6.16 -18.58 23.48
CA VAL A 106 -5.00 -18.43 22.58
C VAL A 106 -3.90 -17.60 23.26
N ALA A 107 -2.96 -18.28 23.91
CA ALA A 107 -1.85 -17.62 24.56
C ALA A 107 -1.01 -16.98 23.45
N VAL A 108 -1.04 -15.67 23.36
CA VAL A 108 -0.05 -14.92 22.62
C VAL A 108 1.28 -15.25 23.27
N GLN A 109 2.04 -16.18 22.68
CA GLN A 109 3.42 -16.40 23.09
C GLN A 109 4.08 -15.02 23.13
N LEU A 110 4.97 -14.75 24.07
CA LEU A 110 5.65 -13.46 24.22
C LEU A 110 6.54 -13.18 22.99
N ARG A 111 5.88 -12.77 21.91
CA ARG A 111 6.46 -12.33 20.65
C ARG A 111 6.41 -10.83 20.60
N PHE A 112 7.47 -10.22 20.12
CA PHE A 112 7.64 -8.78 20.09
C PHE A 112 8.02 -8.33 18.68
N ASN A 113 7.51 -7.20 18.27
CA ASN A 113 8.08 -6.41 17.20
C ASN A 113 9.34 -5.74 17.78
N ALA A 114 10.51 -6.02 17.25
CA ALA A 114 11.78 -5.67 17.88
C ALA A 114 12.78 -5.04 16.91
N ALA A 115 13.70 -4.29 17.48
CA ALA A 115 14.89 -3.75 16.82
C ALA A 115 16.15 -4.28 17.53
N SER A 116 17.00 -4.97 16.80
CA SER A 116 18.27 -5.47 17.33
C SER A 116 19.46 -4.72 16.76
N VAL A 117 20.45 -4.52 17.60
CA VAL A 117 21.75 -3.93 17.28
C VAL A 117 22.72 -5.02 16.90
N LEU A 118 23.21 -4.97 15.67
CA LEU A 118 24.26 -5.87 15.16
C LEU A 118 25.59 -5.12 15.15
N THR A 119 26.59 -5.67 15.79
CA THR A 119 27.98 -5.16 15.79
C THR A 119 28.94 -6.29 16.10
N GLU A 120 30.18 -6.21 15.61
CA GLU A 120 31.23 -7.21 15.88
C GLU A 120 30.78 -8.66 15.63
N GLY A 121 29.99 -8.88 14.59
CA GLY A 121 29.53 -10.22 14.18
C GLY A 121 28.45 -10.85 15.08
N ARG A 122 27.84 -10.12 16.01
CA ARG A 122 26.84 -10.61 16.94
C ARG A 122 25.65 -9.66 17.14
N VAL A 123 24.57 -10.19 17.66
CA VAL A 123 23.45 -9.41 18.20
C VAL A 123 23.85 -8.90 19.57
N ALA A 124 24.06 -7.59 19.71
CA ALA A 124 24.58 -6.98 20.94
C ALA A 124 23.46 -6.56 21.92
N ALA A 125 22.34 -6.11 21.42
CA ALA A 125 21.20 -5.66 22.23
C ALA A 125 19.90 -5.70 21.41
N THR A 126 18.76 -5.74 22.10
CA THR A 126 17.42 -5.76 21.48
C THR A 126 16.48 -4.80 22.22
N TYR A 127 15.66 -4.08 21.48
CA TYR A 127 14.56 -3.26 21.95
C TYR A 127 13.24 -3.85 21.45
N CYS A 128 12.23 -3.90 22.29
CA CYS A 128 10.88 -4.34 21.96
C CYS A 128 9.92 -3.15 21.88
N LYS A 129 9.18 -3.06 20.78
CA LYS A 129 8.18 -2.00 20.51
C LYS A 129 7.15 -1.95 21.64
N ARG A 130 6.92 -0.75 22.20
CA ARG A 130 6.02 -0.54 23.35
C ARG A 130 4.61 -0.24 22.93
N GLU A 131 4.44 0.61 21.90
CA GLU A 131 3.16 1.01 21.38
C GLU A 131 2.79 0.18 20.14
N LEU A 132 1.69 -0.54 20.22
CA LEU A 132 1.22 -1.44 19.16
C LEU A 132 -0.03 -0.85 18.51
N PRO A 133 0.02 -0.42 17.23
CA PRO A 133 -1.16 0.08 16.53
C PRO A 133 -2.17 -1.05 16.31
N ASN A 134 -3.45 -0.75 16.50
CA ASN A 134 -4.56 -1.69 16.30
C ASN A 134 -5.78 -0.97 15.76
N TYR A 135 -5.58 -0.22 14.69
CA TYR A 135 -6.58 0.58 13.98
C TYR A 135 -6.29 0.56 12.48
N GLN A 136 -7.30 0.86 11.65
CA GLN A 136 -7.21 0.83 10.19
C GLN A 136 -6.59 -0.50 9.68
N VAL A 137 -5.48 -0.43 8.94
CA VAL A 137 -4.75 -1.60 8.41
C VAL A 137 -3.97 -2.38 9.46
N PHE A 138 -3.74 -1.78 10.64
CA PHE A 138 -2.93 -2.38 11.68
C PHE A 138 -3.72 -3.36 12.55
N ASP A 139 -3.09 -4.48 12.88
CA ASP A 139 -3.62 -5.51 13.78
C ASP A 139 -2.47 -6.12 14.63
N GLU A 140 -1.53 -5.27 15.08
CA GLU A 140 -0.31 -5.75 15.75
C GLU A 140 -0.58 -6.43 17.08
N ARG A 141 -1.60 -6.00 17.83
CA ARG A 141 -1.99 -6.62 19.11
C ARG A 141 -2.48 -8.06 18.97
N ARG A 142 -2.82 -8.49 17.76
CA ARG A 142 -3.14 -9.89 17.46
C ARG A 142 -1.90 -10.79 17.53
N TYR A 143 -0.73 -10.24 17.23
CA TYR A 143 0.50 -11.00 17.01
C TYR A 143 1.58 -10.72 18.03
N PHE A 144 1.66 -9.50 18.56
CA PHE A 144 2.75 -9.04 19.42
C PHE A 144 2.24 -8.64 20.80
N ALA A 145 3.07 -8.91 21.80
CA ALA A 145 2.97 -8.32 23.13
C ALA A 145 3.65 -6.94 23.14
N SER A 146 3.23 -6.07 24.04
CA SER A 146 3.88 -4.78 24.24
C SER A 146 5.31 -4.95 24.78
N GLY A 147 6.24 -4.17 24.31
CA GLY A 147 7.60 -4.12 24.85
C GLY A 147 7.66 -3.81 26.35
N ARG A 148 6.58 -3.27 26.95
CA ARG A 148 6.46 -3.14 28.40
C ARG A 148 6.45 -4.48 29.12
N ASP A 149 5.94 -5.53 28.45
CA ASP A 149 5.88 -6.88 29.01
C ASP A 149 7.21 -7.65 28.84
N SER A 150 8.18 -7.08 28.11
CA SER A 150 9.48 -7.69 27.87
C SER A 150 10.48 -7.51 29.01
N GLU A 151 10.21 -6.60 29.95
CA GLU A 151 11.12 -6.15 31.00
C GLU A 151 12.43 -5.51 30.47
N LEU A 152 12.59 -5.37 29.15
CA LEU A 152 13.77 -4.76 28.55
C LEU A 152 13.71 -3.22 28.70
N PRO A 153 14.84 -2.57 29.03
CA PRO A 153 14.89 -1.12 29.18
C PRO A 153 14.80 -0.40 27.81
N ALA A 154 14.69 0.91 27.83
CA ALA A 154 14.95 1.73 26.67
C ALA A 154 16.37 1.46 26.15
N LEU A 155 16.53 1.29 24.85
CA LEU A 155 17.81 0.98 24.22
C LEU A 155 18.50 2.25 23.74
N VAL A 156 19.68 2.52 24.26
CA VAL A 156 20.57 3.60 23.83
C VAL A 156 21.91 3.01 23.42
N VAL A 157 22.36 3.33 22.21
CA VAL A 157 23.62 2.82 21.63
C VAL A 157 24.57 3.98 21.40
N LYS A 158 25.82 3.86 21.85
CA LYS A 158 26.86 4.87 21.60
C LYS A 158 27.63 4.58 20.32
N VAL A 159 27.65 5.53 19.40
CA VAL A 159 28.39 5.46 18.13
C VAL A 159 29.12 6.77 17.93
N GLY A 160 30.42 6.75 17.69
CA GLY A 160 31.23 7.94 17.41
C GLY A 160 31.11 9.05 18.45
N GLY A 161 30.85 8.68 19.73
CA GLY A 161 30.69 9.60 20.85
C GLY A 161 29.28 10.17 21.05
N ILE A 162 28.30 9.84 20.17
CA ILE A 162 26.89 10.25 20.27
C ILE A 162 26.04 9.06 20.75
N ALA A 163 25.06 9.33 21.61
CA ALA A 163 24.12 8.34 22.15
C ALA A 163 22.80 8.35 21.36
N PHE A 164 22.50 7.24 20.66
CA PHE A 164 21.32 7.05 19.81
C PHE A 164 20.26 6.21 20.55
N GLY A 165 19.09 6.77 20.78
CA GLY A 165 17.93 6.07 21.36
C GLY A 165 17.09 5.41 20.27
N ILE A 166 16.80 4.12 20.41
CA ILE A 166 16.09 3.32 19.41
C ILE A 166 14.60 3.25 19.74
N LEU A 167 13.76 3.56 18.75
CA LEU A 167 12.30 3.50 18.78
C LEU A 167 11.78 2.77 17.53
N ILE A 168 10.56 2.23 17.60
CA ILE A 168 9.92 1.56 16.47
C ILE A 168 8.57 2.22 16.20
N CYS A 169 8.44 2.85 15.04
CA CYS A 169 7.22 3.34 14.39
C CYS A 169 6.26 4.05 15.37
N GLU A 170 5.19 3.38 15.83
CA GLU A 170 4.16 3.90 16.73
C GLU A 170 4.73 4.46 18.04
N ASP A 171 5.86 3.94 18.52
CA ASP A 171 6.52 4.47 19.73
C ASP A 171 6.78 5.98 19.64
N ALA A 172 7.13 6.48 18.45
CA ALA A 172 7.44 7.88 18.26
C ALA A 172 6.19 8.81 18.22
N TRP A 173 4.99 8.23 18.10
CA TRP A 173 3.72 8.96 18.13
C TRP A 173 3.27 9.28 19.57
N PHE A 174 3.82 8.56 20.57
CA PHE A 174 3.54 8.73 22.00
C PHE A 174 4.72 9.34 22.73
N ASP A 175 4.45 9.99 23.86
CA ASP A 175 5.47 10.72 24.62
C ASP A 175 6.42 9.77 25.36
N GLU A 176 5.86 8.75 26.03
CA GLU A 176 6.60 7.89 26.98
C GLU A 176 7.83 7.20 26.36
N PRO A 177 7.76 6.53 25.18
CA PRO A 177 8.94 5.83 24.68
C PRO A 177 10.13 6.76 24.37
N ALA A 178 9.84 7.95 23.82
CA ALA A 178 10.87 8.95 23.52
C ALA A 178 11.45 9.59 24.80
N GLU A 179 10.63 9.82 25.83
CA GLU A 179 11.08 10.32 27.13
C GLU A 179 11.93 9.30 27.86
N LEU A 180 11.58 8.01 27.79
CA LEU A 180 12.39 6.93 28.34
C LEU A 180 13.76 6.85 27.65
N ALA A 181 13.82 6.95 26.32
CA ALA A 181 15.08 7.00 25.59
C ALA A 181 15.94 8.21 26.01
N ARG A 182 15.33 9.41 26.14
CA ARG A 182 16.00 10.62 26.62
C ARG A 182 16.50 10.45 28.06
N ALA A 183 15.69 9.91 28.96
CA ALA A 183 16.06 9.66 30.34
C ALA A 183 17.20 8.64 30.46
N ALA A 184 17.29 7.68 29.55
CA ALA A 184 18.40 6.72 29.42
C ALA A 184 19.67 7.35 28.80
N GLY A 185 19.65 8.65 28.47
CA GLY A 185 20.79 9.40 27.98
C GLY A 185 20.91 9.51 26.46
N ALA A 186 19.85 9.25 25.71
CA ALA A 186 19.85 9.48 24.27
C ALA A 186 20.06 10.97 23.93
N GLU A 187 20.88 11.23 22.93
CA GLU A 187 21.16 12.55 22.36
C GLU A 187 20.53 12.71 20.98
N VAL A 188 20.15 11.59 20.32
CA VAL A 188 19.46 11.52 19.05
C VAL A 188 18.45 10.37 19.10
N LEU A 189 17.26 10.55 18.55
CA LEU A 189 16.26 9.50 18.40
C LEU A 189 16.38 8.83 17.03
N CYS A 190 16.36 7.51 16.99
CA CYS A 190 16.34 6.67 15.80
C CYS A 190 15.03 5.91 15.75
N VAL A 191 14.20 6.15 14.75
CA VAL A 191 12.88 5.55 14.58
C VAL A 191 12.88 4.71 13.31
N ILE A 192 12.74 3.39 13.45
CA ILE A 192 12.58 2.48 12.32
C ILE A 192 11.10 2.21 12.06
N ASN A 193 10.66 2.21 10.80
CA ASN A 193 9.24 2.26 10.47
C ASN A 193 8.84 1.37 9.29
N ALA A 194 7.54 0.96 9.33
CA ALA A 194 6.83 0.29 8.24
C ALA A 194 5.37 0.79 8.19
N SER A 195 5.17 2.11 8.20
CA SER A 195 3.84 2.73 8.18
C SER A 195 3.29 2.79 6.76
N PRO A 196 2.12 2.19 6.45
CA PRO A 196 1.56 2.19 5.11
C PRO A 196 1.23 3.57 4.56
N PHE A 197 1.44 3.73 3.27
CA PHE A 197 1.15 4.94 2.52
C PHE A 197 -0.36 5.22 2.45
N HIS A 198 -0.70 6.48 2.53
CA HIS A 198 -1.87 7.10 1.93
C HIS A 198 -1.53 8.53 1.52
N LEU A 199 -2.35 9.14 0.65
CA LEU A 199 -2.15 10.52 0.22
C LEU A 199 -2.05 11.46 1.44
N GLY A 200 -1.00 12.28 1.49
CA GLY A 200 -0.72 13.19 2.61
C GLY A 200 0.07 12.58 3.78
N LYS A 201 0.34 11.27 3.80
CA LYS A 201 0.98 10.58 4.95
C LYS A 201 2.38 11.07 5.27
N LEU A 202 3.19 11.44 4.28
CA LEU A 202 4.54 11.96 4.52
C LEU A 202 4.49 13.28 5.32
N ALA A 203 3.60 14.19 4.95
CA ALA A 203 3.45 15.46 5.67
C ALA A 203 3.01 15.24 7.13
N GLU A 204 2.06 14.31 7.35
CA GLU A 204 1.62 13.93 8.70
C GLU A 204 2.77 13.35 9.54
N ARG A 205 3.61 12.47 8.94
CA ARG A 205 4.78 11.91 9.61
C ARG A 205 5.79 13.00 9.98
N GLU A 206 6.16 13.85 9.02
CA GLU A 206 7.12 14.94 9.26
C GLU A 206 6.63 15.88 10.37
N GLU A 207 5.36 16.27 10.35
CA GLU A 207 4.77 17.15 11.37
C GLU A 207 4.80 16.51 12.76
N ARG A 208 4.36 15.24 12.88
CA ARG A 208 4.37 14.49 14.15
C ARG A 208 5.78 14.31 14.68
N MET A 209 6.71 13.90 13.84
CA MET A 209 8.09 13.70 14.24
C MET A 209 8.78 15.03 14.57
N ALA A 210 8.44 16.12 13.88
CA ALA A 210 8.91 17.46 14.23
C ALA A 210 8.39 17.91 15.62
N ALA A 211 7.13 17.62 15.95
CA ALA A 211 6.59 17.85 17.28
C ALA A 211 7.36 17.01 18.33
N ARG A 212 7.68 15.75 18.03
CA ARG A 212 8.47 14.86 18.90
C ARG A 212 9.88 15.37 19.12
N ALA A 213 10.59 15.80 18.06
CA ALA A 213 11.92 16.38 18.14
C ALA A 213 11.94 17.65 19.02
N ARG A 214 10.96 18.54 18.84
CA ARG A 214 10.81 19.74 19.68
C ARG A 214 10.51 19.42 21.15
N ALA A 215 9.61 18.46 21.40
CA ALA A 215 9.23 18.10 22.77
C ALA A 215 10.39 17.48 23.56
N THR A 216 11.21 16.65 22.91
CA THR A 216 12.38 16.02 23.54
C THR A 216 13.62 16.92 23.52
N GLY A 217 13.68 17.90 22.60
CA GLY A 217 14.88 18.70 22.34
C GLY A 217 15.98 17.92 21.62
N LEU A 218 15.66 16.76 21.00
CA LEU A 218 16.60 15.87 20.35
C LEU A 218 16.37 15.83 18.82
N PRO A 219 17.44 15.75 18.00
CA PRO A 219 17.31 15.38 16.59
C PRO A 219 16.65 14.00 16.44
N LEU A 220 15.98 13.76 15.31
CA LEU A 220 15.26 12.52 15.04
C LEU A 220 15.58 12.01 13.64
N LEU A 221 15.94 10.73 13.53
CA LEU A 221 16.19 10.01 12.31
C LEU A 221 15.04 9.02 12.09
N TYR A 222 14.47 9.01 10.88
CA TYR A 222 13.30 8.21 10.51
C TYR A 222 13.62 7.33 9.31
N ALA A 223 13.85 6.03 9.52
CA ALA A 223 14.11 5.06 8.46
C ALA A 223 12.82 4.31 8.11
N HIS A 224 12.46 4.25 6.83
CA HIS A 224 11.17 3.73 6.37
C HIS A 224 11.32 2.69 5.26
N LEU A 225 10.37 1.71 5.18
CA LEU A 225 10.27 0.79 4.04
C LEU A 225 9.85 1.52 2.76
N ALA A 226 10.24 0.95 1.62
CA ALA A 226 9.68 1.26 0.31
C ALA A 226 9.08 -0.01 -0.30
N GLY A 227 8.22 0.14 -1.33
CA GLY A 227 7.67 -0.99 -2.08
C GLY A 227 6.23 -1.35 -1.72
N GLY A 228 5.69 -2.37 -2.40
CA GLY A 228 4.33 -2.87 -2.23
C GLY A 228 4.28 -4.25 -1.58
N GLN A 229 3.26 -4.48 -0.76
CA GLN A 229 2.97 -5.78 -0.16
C GLN A 229 1.44 -5.94 -0.06
N ASP A 230 0.88 -6.89 -0.81
CA ASP A 230 -0.57 -7.10 -0.93
C ASP A 230 -1.29 -5.80 -1.32
N GLU A 231 -2.24 -5.30 -0.52
CA GLU A 231 -2.92 -4.02 -0.75
C GLU A 231 -2.13 -2.79 -0.26
N ILE A 232 -1.02 -2.99 0.46
CA ILE A 232 -0.29 -1.92 1.14
C ILE A 232 0.92 -1.49 0.29
N VAL A 233 1.16 -0.18 0.25
CA VAL A 233 2.36 0.42 -0.33
C VAL A 233 3.11 1.18 0.76
N PHE A 234 4.42 1.08 0.74
CA PHE A 234 5.33 1.88 1.56
C PHE A 234 6.03 2.88 0.66
N ASP A 235 5.90 4.13 1.01
CA ASP A 235 6.33 5.26 0.17
C ASP A 235 7.79 5.67 0.38
N GLY A 236 8.53 5.00 1.26
CA GLY A 236 9.88 5.45 1.57
C GLY A 236 9.87 6.85 2.17
N GLY A 237 10.61 7.79 1.56
CA GLY A 237 10.70 9.15 2.05
C GLY A 237 11.30 9.22 3.47
N SER A 238 12.25 8.35 3.79
CA SER A 238 13.00 8.37 5.05
C SER A 238 13.59 9.76 5.27
N PHE A 239 13.58 10.28 6.49
CA PHE A 239 14.01 11.66 6.74
C PHE A 239 14.76 11.83 8.06
N ALA A 240 15.39 13.00 8.22
CA ALA A 240 16.06 13.40 9.44
C ALA A 240 15.67 14.83 9.82
N LEU A 241 15.39 15.04 11.11
CA LEU A 241 15.00 16.33 11.69
C LEU A 241 16.04 16.80 12.71
N ASP A 242 16.31 18.10 12.74
CA ASP A 242 17.08 18.70 13.82
C ASP A 242 16.24 18.80 15.11
N ALA A 243 16.84 19.20 16.22
CA ALA A 243 16.16 19.35 17.50
C ALA A 243 15.04 20.42 17.49
N ALA A 244 15.02 21.32 16.51
CA ALA A 244 13.94 22.30 16.28
C ALA A 244 12.82 21.74 15.39
N GLY A 245 12.94 20.49 14.92
CA GLY A 245 11.97 19.84 14.05
C GLY A 245 12.05 20.24 12.58
N ARG A 246 13.19 20.81 12.14
CA ARG A 246 13.39 21.18 10.74
C ARG A 246 13.99 20.01 9.98
N VAL A 247 13.49 19.73 8.77
CA VAL A 247 14.02 18.69 7.90
C VAL A 247 15.43 19.05 7.44
N GLY A 248 16.41 18.20 7.78
CA GLY A 248 17.81 18.35 7.34
C GLY A 248 18.24 17.30 6.33
N ALA A 249 17.45 16.23 6.14
CA ALA A 249 17.62 15.25 5.07
C ALA A 249 16.28 14.57 4.76
N ARG A 250 16.06 14.17 3.50
CA ARG A 250 14.93 13.34 3.05
C ARG A 250 15.36 12.49 1.86
N ALA A 251 15.09 11.19 1.92
CA ALA A 251 15.25 10.25 0.83
C ALA A 251 14.14 10.42 -0.22
N ALA A 252 14.36 9.89 -1.42
CA ALA A 252 13.33 9.84 -2.46
C ALA A 252 12.13 8.98 -2.05
N MET A 253 10.95 9.27 -2.61
CA MET A 253 9.74 8.48 -2.37
C MET A 253 9.60 7.34 -3.39
N PHE A 254 8.98 6.22 -2.99
CA PHE A 254 8.59 5.06 -3.80
C PHE A 254 9.73 4.28 -4.46
N GLU A 255 10.96 4.45 -4.00
CA GLU A 255 12.13 3.71 -4.50
C GLU A 255 13.05 3.27 -3.36
N GLU A 256 13.89 2.25 -3.61
CA GLU A 256 14.95 1.88 -2.66
C GLU A 256 16.02 2.97 -2.67
N ASP A 257 16.46 3.40 -1.48
CA ASP A 257 17.46 4.46 -1.32
C ASP A 257 18.36 4.19 -0.10
N LEU A 258 19.51 4.83 -0.08
CA LEU A 258 20.44 4.82 1.04
C LEU A 258 20.84 6.25 1.37
N ALA A 259 20.06 6.93 2.19
CA ALA A 259 20.30 8.31 2.56
C ALA A 259 21.39 8.42 3.63
N ILE A 260 22.51 9.07 3.32
CA ILE A 260 23.59 9.37 4.27
C ILE A 260 23.31 10.72 4.94
N VAL A 261 23.29 10.71 6.27
CA VAL A 261 23.01 11.87 7.10
C VAL A 261 24.18 12.14 8.05
N GLU A 262 24.69 13.34 8.05
CA GLU A 262 25.65 13.82 9.03
C GLU A 262 24.89 14.29 10.28
N VAL A 263 25.22 13.72 11.43
CA VAL A 263 24.47 13.86 12.69
C VAL A 263 25.38 14.38 13.78
N THR A 264 24.90 15.39 14.48
CA THR A 264 25.46 15.87 15.76
C THR A 264 24.36 15.83 16.83
N PRO A 265 24.65 15.99 18.13
CA PRO A 265 23.62 16.06 19.16
C PRO A 265 22.59 17.20 19.01
N ARG A 266 22.76 18.10 18.05
CA ARG A 266 21.87 19.26 17.84
C ARG A 266 21.38 19.45 16.42
N SER A 267 22.06 18.87 15.43
CA SER A 267 21.77 19.11 14.02
C SER A 267 21.91 17.85 13.17
N VAL A 268 21.21 17.84 12.07
CA VAL A 268 21.31 16.83 11.02
C VAL A 268 21.47 17.50 9.68
N ARG A 269 22.23 16.89 8.77
CA ARG A 269 22.49 17.42 7.44
C ARG A 269 22.63 16.29 6.41
N GLY A 270 21.94 16.43 5.30
CA GLY A 270 22.01 15.51 4.17
C GLY A 270 21.34 16.09 2.93
N ILE A 271 21.06 15.25 1.96
CA ILE A 271 20.26 15.61 0.78
C ILE A 271 18.79 15.65 1.19
N VAL A 272 18.05 16.66 0.73
CA VAL A 272 16.61 16.77 0.92
C VAL A 272 15.94 16.60 -0.44
N ALA A 273 15.37 15.43 -0.69
CA ALA A 273 14.60 15.18 -1.91
C ALA A 273 13.29 15.97 -1.90
N ASP A 274 12.83 16.39 -3.07
CA ASP A 274 11.55 17.07 -3.25
C ASP A 274 10.37 16.13 -2.97
N ILE A 275 9.26 16.70 -2.50
CA ILE A 275 8.01 15.95 -2.35
C ILE A 275 7.23 16.05 -3.65
N PRO A 276 6.93 14.92 -4.32
CA PRO A 276 6.16 14.92 -5.56
C PRO A 276 4.73 15.45 -5.37
N SER A 277 4.08 15.89 -6.47
CA SER A 277 2.66 16.28 -6.44
C SER A 277 1.75 15.13 -6.00
N VAL A 278 0.52 15.44 -5.59
CA VAL A 278 -0.47 14.43 -5.18
C VAL A 278 -0.70 13.39 -6.27
N GLU A 279 -0.82 13.82 -7.53
CA GLU A 279 -0.98 12.93 -8.68
C GLU A 279 0.25 12.05 -8.89
N ALA A 280 1.45 12.61 -8.76
CA ALA A 280 2.70 11.85 -8.87
C ALA A 280 2.82 10.80 -7.76
N GLN A 281 2.45 11.13 -6.52
CA GLN A 281 2.44 10.19 -5.41
C GLN A 281 1.40 9.07 -5.63
N ALA A 282 0.17 9.40 -6.03
CA ALA A 282 -0.87 8.42 -6.33
C ALA A 282 -0.42 7.50 -7.47
N TRP A 283 0.13 8.06 -8.55
CA TRP A 283 0.65 7.29 -9.68
C TRP A 283 1.76 6.33 -9.25
N ALA A 284 2.75 6.83 -8.53
CA ALA A 284 3.88 6.02 -8.05
C ALA A 284 3.42 4.90 -7.12
N ALA A 285 2.42 5.15 -6.25
CA ALA A 285 1.84 4.13 -5.40
C ALA A 285 1.14 3.02 -6.22
N LEU A 286 0.36 3.39 -7.25
CA LEU A 286 -0.29 2.42 -8.14
C LEU A 286 0.72 1.59 -8.93
N VAL A 287 1.73 2.23 -9.49
CA VAL A 287 2.82 1.55 -10.23
C VAL A 287 3.60 0.60 -9.32
N THR A 288 3.99 1.05 -8.13
CA THR A 288 4.70 0.24 -7.14
C THR A 288 3.86 -0.96 -6.68
N GLY A 289 2.57 -0.73 -6.38
CA GLY A 289 1.65 -1.79 -5.97
C GLY A 289 1.49 -2.87 -7.04
N VAL A 290 1.27 -2.49 -8.30
CA VAL A 290 1.15 -3.45 -9.42
C VAL A 290 2.46 -4.21 -9.65
N ARG A 291 3.59 -3.49 -9.74
CA ARG A 291 4.91 -4.09 -9.98
C ARG A 291 5.23 -5.13 -8.92
N ASP A 292 5.17 -4.72 -7.66
CA ASP A 292 5.60 -5.56 -6.56
C ASP A 292 4.64 -6.73 -6.33
N TYR A 293 3.33 -6.54 -6.52
CA TYR A 293 2.37 -7.65 -6.44
C TYR A 293 2.64 -8.71 -7.50
N VAL A 294 2.89 -8.31 -8.73
CA VAL A 294 3.15 -9.22 -9.85
C VAL A 294 4.50 -9.92 -9.69
N ASP A 295 5.55 -9.16 -9.35
CA ASP A 295 6.92 -9.68 -9.29
C ASP A 295 7.15 -10.56 -8.05
N LYS A 296 6.68 -10.13 -6.87
CA LYS A 296 6.83 -10.89 -5.62
C LYS A 296 6.06 -12.22 -5.63
N ASN A 297 4.94 -12.28 -6.39
CA ASN A 297 4.18 -13.53 -6.58
C ASN A 297 4.66 -14.35 -7.79
N GLY A 298 5.63 -13.87 -8.57
CA GLY A 298 6.21 -14.60 -9.71
C GLY A 298 5.29 -14.72 -10.93
N PHE A 299 4.30 -13.82 -11.09
CA PHE A 299 3.47 -13.83 -12.29
C PHE A 299 4.27 -13.36 -13.52
N PRO A 300 4.16 -14.04 -14.68
CA PRO A 300 4.90 -13.67 -15.89
C PRO A 300 4.44 -12.33 -16.48
N GLY A 301 3.22 -11.90 -16.18
CA GLY A 301 2.64 -10.65 -16.66
C GLY A 301 1.17 -10.51 -16.25
N VAL A 302 0.49 -9.58 -16.90
CA VAL A 302 -0.91 -9.25 -16.59
C VAL A 302 -1.80 -9.30 -17.84
N ILE A 303 -3.09 -9.55 -17.63
CA ILE A 303 -4.15 -9.46 -18.64
C ILE A 303 -5.22 -8.50 -18.12
N LEU A 304 -5.76 -7.64 -18.99
CA LEU A 304 -6.90 -6.79 -18.64
C LEU A 304 -7.88 -6.67 -19.81
N GLY A 305 -9.15 -6.46 -19.48
CA GLY A 305 -10.16 -6.06 -20.45
C GLY A 305 -9.98 -4.57 -20.79
N LEU A 306 -9.78 -4.24 -22.06
CA LEU A 306 -9.66 -2.87 -22.53
C LEU A 306 -10.95 -2.48 -23.24
N SER A 307 -11.82 -1.75 -22.51
CA SER A 307 -13.17 -1.40 -23.00
C SER A 307 -13.21 -0.12 -23.86
N GLY A 308 -12.13 0.65 -23.90
CA GLY A 308 -12.12 2.00 -24.46
C GLY A 308 -12.68 3.07 -23.51
N GLY A 309 -12.99 2.71 -22.26
CA GLY A 309 -13.33 3.62 -21.16
C GLY A 309 -12.11 4.05 -20.36
N ILE A 310 -12.24 5.16 -19.60
CA ILE A 310 -11.12 5.80 -18.90
C ILE A 310 -10.47 4.92 -17.83
N ASP A 311 -11.27 4.11 -17.11
CA ASP A 311 -10.74 3.26 -16.04
C ASP A 311 -9.81 2.16 -16.60
N SER A 312 -10.26 1.46 -17.65
CA SER A 312 -9.45 0.43 -18.30
C SER A 312 -8.20 1.04 -18.97
N ALA A 313 -8.32 2.24 -19.52
CA ALA A 313 -7.20 2.99 -20.07
C ALA A 313 -6.17 3.36 -18.98
N LEU A 314 -6.63 3.86 -17.84
CA LEU A 314 -5.75 4.20 -16.72
C LEU A 314 -5.04 2.96 -16.16
N VAL A 315 -5.76 1.84 -15.99
CA VAL A 315 -5.16 0.56 -15.54
C VAL A 315 -4.10 0.08 -16.54
N LEU A 316 -4.37 0.19 -17.84
CA LEU A 316 -3.38 -0.14 -18.88
C LEU A 316 -2.12 0.72 -18.74
N ALA A 317 -2.26 2.03 -18.61
CA ALA A 317 -1.13 2.94 -18.47
C ALA A 317 -0.29 2.65 -17.21
N VAL A 318 -0.94 2.40 -16.06
CA VAL A 318 -0.27 1.98 -14.81
C VAL A 318 0.45 0.64 -14.99
N ALA A 319 -0.19 -0.34 -15.62
CA ALA A 319 0.39 -1.66 -15.84
C ALA A 319 1.65 -1.61 -16.74
N VAL A 320 1.62 -0.76 -17.77
CA VAL A 320 2.78 -0.58 -18.67
C VAL A 320 3.93 0.12 -17.94
N ASP A 321 3.67 1.14 -17.14
CA ASP A 321 4.71 1.80 -16.33
C ASP A 321 5.28 0.85 -15.26
N ALA A 322 4.46 -0.06 -14.73
CA ALA A 322 4.88 -1.01 -13.70
C ALA A 322 5.73 -2.18 -14.26
N LEU A 323 5.36 -2.71 -15.42
CA LEU A 323 5.86 -4.01 -15.90
C LEU A 323 6.55 -3.96 -17.28
N GLY A 324 6.38 -2.86 -18.01
CA GLY A 324 6.75 -2.75 -19.41
C GLY A 324 5.72 -3.41 -20.35
N ALA A 325 5.61 -2.91 -21.56
CA ALA A 325 4.59 -3.33 -22.55
C ALA A 325 4.61 -4.84 -22.86
N ALA A 326 5.78 -5.47 -22.85
CA ALA A 326 5.94 -6.89 -23.17
C ALA A 326 5.24 -7.85 -22.20
N ARG A 327 4.98 -7.39 -20.96
CA ARG A 327 4.32 -8.16 -19.90
C ARG A 327 2.84 -7.84 -19.74
N VAL A 328 2.28 -6.98 -20.61
CA VAL A 328 0.89 -6.53 -20.55
C VAL A 328 0.13 -7.01 -21.79
N ARG A 329 -1.00 -7.64 -21.57
CA ARG A 329 -1.90 -8.10 -22.64
C ARG A 329 -3.29 -7.48 -22.45
N CYS A 330 -3.81 -6.85 -23.49
CA CYS A 330 -5.15 -6.28 -23.52
C CYS A 330 -6.09 -7.13 -24.36
N VAL A 331 -7.35 -7.24 -23.92
CA VAL A 331 -8.39 -7.95 -24.65
C VAL A 331 -9.62 -7.05 -24.77
N MET A 332 -9.97 -6.68 -25.99
CA MET A 332 -11.26 -6.06 -26.30
C MET A 332 -12.29 -7.18 -26.51
N MET A 333 -13.41 -7.07 -25.81
CA MET A 333 -14.48 -8.08 -25.85
C MET A 333 -15.81 -7.44 -26.23
N PRO A 334 -16.00 -7.13 -27.53
CA PRO A 334 -17.16 -6.38 -27.96
C PRO A 334 -18.45 -7.20 -27.86
N SER A 335 -19.55 -6.48 -27.52
CA SER A 335 -20.93 -6.93 -27.59
C SER A 335 -21.67 -6.18 -28.70
N PRO A 336 -22.95 -6.51 -29.00
CA PRO A 336 -23.77 -5.72 -29.90
C PRO A 336 -23.98 -4.27 -29.49
N TYR A 337 -23.78 -3.97 -28.19
CA TYR A 337 -23.97 -2.64 -27.61
C TYR A 337 -22.67 -1.83 -27.51
N THR A 338 -21.53 -2.43 -27.82
CA THR A 338 -20.24 -1.76 -27.82
C THR A 338 -20.17 -0.71 -28.91
N ALA A 339 -20.02 0.55 -28.56
CA ALA A 339 -19.89 1.63 -29.51
C ALA A 339 -18.61 1.48 -30.36
N SER A 340 -18.73 1.75 -31.67
CA SER A 340 -17.58 1.66 -32.59
C SER A 340 -16.41 2.52 -32.15
N ILE A 341 -16.70 3.66 -31.53
CA ILE A 341 -15.71 4.59 -31.00
C ILE A 341 -14.89 3.99 -29.86
N SER A 342 -15.49 3.18 -28.97
CA SER A 342 -14.80 2.49 -27.88
C SER A 342 -13.77 1.49 -28.40
N TRP A 343 -14.13 0.83 -29.49
CA TRP A 343 -13.25 -0.11 -30.18
C TRP A 343 -12.04 0.57 -30.84
N ILE A 344 -12.31 1.71 -31.51
CA ILE A 344 -11.25 2.52 -32.12
C ILE A 344 -10.28 3.04 -31.04
N ASP A 345 -10.82 3.57 -29.94
CA ASP A 345 -10.03 4.16 -28.87
C ASP A 345 -9.20 3.10 -28.10
N ALA A 346 -9.76 1.91 -27.87
CA ALA A 346 -9.03 0.82 -27.25
C ALA A 346 -7.82 0.37 -28.10
N ARG A 347 -8.03 0.23 -29.42
CA ARG A 347 -6.97 -0.14 -30.35
C ARG A 347 -5.90 0.95 -30.44
N ASP A 348 -6.30 2.21 -30.64
CA ASP A 348 -5.38 3.35 -30.71
C ASP A 348 -4.50 3.43 -29.44
N MET A 349 -5.08 3.27 -28.25
CA MET A 349 -4.31 3.27 -27.03
C MET A 349 -3.35 2.10 -26.94
N ALA A 350 -3.78 0.89 -27.26
CA ALA A 350 -2.91 -0.30 -27.24
C ALA A 350 -1.71 -0.14 -28.20
N GLU A 351 -1.93 0.44 -29.38
CA GLU A 351 -0.88 0.76 -30.34
C GLU A 351 0.10 1.83 -29.80
N ARG A 352 -0.41 2.91 -29.20
CA ARG A 352 0.43 3.97 -28.61
C ARG A 352 1.37 3.46 -27.54
N VAL A 353 0.93 2.54 -26.70
CA VAL A 353 1.74 1.98 -25.61
C VAL A 353 2.48 0.69 -25.99
N GLY A 354 2.23 0.14 -27.19
CA GLY A 354 2.96 -1.00 -27.77
C GLY A 354 2.67 -2.34 -27.09
N VAL A 355 1.48 -2.55 -26.54
CA VAL A 355 1.09 -3.80 -25.87
C VAL A 355 0.44 -4.78 -26.83
N ARG A 356 0.44 -6.06 -26.45
CA ARG A 356 -0.34 -7.06 -27.15
C ARG A 356 -1.83 -6.77 -26.98
N TYR A 357 -2.54 -6.66 -28.11
CA TYR A 357 -3.97 -6.41 -28.19
C TYR A 357 -4.68 -7.52 -28.94
N ASP A 358 -5.70 -8.11 -28.33
CA ASP A 358 -6.54 -9.15 -28.94
C ASP A 358 -8.00 -8.72 -28.92
N GLU A 359 -8.79 -9.19 -29.92
CA GLU A 359 -10.24 -8.94 -30.00
C GLU A 359 -10.98 -10.29 -29.95
N ILE A 360 -11.89 -10.42 -28.98
CA ILE A 360 -12.70 -11.64 -28.80
C ILE A 360 -14.15 -11.24 -28.60
N SER A 361 -14.99 -11.37 -29.65
CA SER A 361 -16.42 -11.05 -29.56
C SER A 361 -17.13 -11.97 -28.57
N ILE A 362 -17.95 -11.40 -27.69
CA ILE A 362 -18.78 -12.16 -26.75
C ILE A 362 -20.12 -12.60 -27.38
N LEU A 363 -20.46 -12.13 -28.59
CA LEU A 363 -21.78 -12.35 -29.20
C LEU A 363 -22.18 -13.83 -29.30
N PRO A 364 -21.33 -14.77 -29.79
CA PRO A 364 -21.74 -16.16 -29.88
C PRO A 364 -22.10 -16.79 -28.53
N MET A 365 -21.35 -16.43 -27.48
CA MET A 365 -21.60 -16.92 -26.13
C MET A 365 -22.84 -16.28 -25.52
N PHE A 366 -23.04 -14.99 -25.74
CA PHE A 366 -24.22 -14.27 -25.27
C PHE A 366 -25.51 -14.83 -25.88
N GLU A 367 -25.55 -15.07 -27.19
CA GLU A 367 -26.68 -15.69 -27.87
C GLU A 367 -26.94 -17.13 -27.38
N ALA A 368 -25.89 -17.90 -27.10
CA ALA A 368 -26.03 -19.24 -26.53
C ALA A 368 -26.66 -19.22 -25.13
N PHE A 369 -26.27 -18.26 -24.26
CA PHE A 369 -26.90 -18.08 -22.95
C PHE A 369 -28.37 -17.68 -23.10
N LYS A 370 -28.71 -16.72 -23.98
CA LYS A 370 -30.09 -16.28 -24.23
C LYS A 370 -30.95 -17.45 -24.74
N ALA A 371 -30.46 -18.23 -25.68
CA ALA A 371 -31.16 -19.41 -26.20
C ALA A 371 -31.40 -20.47 -25.12
N SER A 372 -30.40 -20.74 -24.28
CA SER A 372 -30.52 -21.70 -23.17
C SER A 372 -31.52 -21.32 -22.09
N LEU A 373 -31.69 -20.00 -21.87
CA LEU A 373 -32.58 -19.45 -20.82
C LEU A 373 -33.95 -19.00 -21.37
N ALA A 374 -34.19 -19.09 -22.70
CA ALA A 374 -35.37 -18.54 -23.35
C ALA A 374 -36.68 -19.08 -22.76
N ALA A 375 -36.74 -20.35 -22.40
CA ALA A 375 -37.93 -20.96 -21.80
C ALA A 375 -38.22 -20.42 -20.39
N GLU A 376 -37.16 -20.24 -19.58
CA GLU A 376 -37.25 -19.72 -18.21
C GLU A 376 -37.61 -18.24 -18.16
N PHE A 377 -37.17 -17.48 -19.16
CA PHE A 377 -37.39 -16.04 -19.27
C PHE A 377 -38.64 -15.68 -20.08
N ALA A 378 -39.41 -16.64 -20.55
CA ALA A 378 -40.58 -16.42 -21.38
C ALA A 378 -41.57 -15.42 -20.71
N GLY A 379 -41.94 -14.37 -21.47
CA GLY A 379 -42.86 -13.33 -21.01
C GLY A 379 -42.25 -12.27 -20.06
N ARG A 380 -40.94 -12.29 -19.82
CA ARG A 380 -40.21 -11.25 -19.07
C ARG A 380 -39.43 -10.35 -20.05
N PRO A 381 -39.44 -9.04 -19.83
CA PRO A 381 -38.57 -8.13 -20.61
C PRO A 381 -37.11 -8.31 -20.24
N GLU A 382 -36.20 -7.97 -21.15
CA GLU A 382 -34.77 -7.85 -20.85
C GLU A 382 -34.53 -6.77 -19.77
N ASP A 383 -33.60 -7.03 -18.84
CA ASP A 383 -33.25 -6.14 -17.73
C ASP A 383 -31.74 -6.27 -17.39
N ALA A 384 -31.36 -5.92 -16.17
CA ALA A 384 -29.99 -6.06 -15.67
C ALA A 384 -29.47 -7.53 -15.72
N THR A 385 -30.33 -8.52 -15.96
CA THR A 385 -29.90 -9.92 -16.09
C THR A 385 -29.04 -10.11 -17.33
N GLU A 386 -29.50 -9.61 -18.47
CA GLU A 386 -28.76 -9.70 -19.73
C GLU A 386 -27.49 -8.86 -19.73
N GLU A 387 -27.52 -7.67 -19.08
CA GLU A 387 -26.33 -6.85 -18.85
C GLU A 387 -25.28 -7.63 -18.04
N ASN A 388 -25.71 -8.27 -16.94
CA ASN A 388 -24.83 -9.07 -16.08
C ASN A 388 -24.30 -10.33 -16.75
N ILE A 389 -25.04 -10.96 -17.65
CA ILE A 389 -24.55 -12.11 -18.46
C ILE A 389 -23.36 -11.67 -19.31
N GLN A 390 -23.43 -10.52 -19.98
CA GLN A 390 -22.30 -10.00 -20.78
C GLN A 390 -21.04 -9.79 -19.92
N ALA A 391 -21.17 -9.17 -18.75
CA ALA A 391 -20.06 -8.94 -17.85
C ALA A 391 -19.41 -10.26 -17.39
N ARG A 392 -20.23 -11.28 -17.07
CA ARG A 392 -19.74 -12.62 -16.66
C ARG A 392 -19.09 -13.40 -17.79
N ILE A 393 -19.57 -13.28 -19.02
CA ILE A 393 -18.90 -13.87 -20.19
C ILE A 393 -17.51 -13.28 -20.37
N ARG A 394 -17.37 -11.94 -20.30
CA ARG A 394 -16.07 -11.27 -20.36
C ARG A 394 -15.13 -11.76 -19.27
N ALA A 395 -15.61 -11.85 -18.04
CA ALA A 395 -14.84 -12.39 -16.91
C ALA A 395 -14.36 -13.81 -17.18
N THR A 396 -15.24 -14.70 -17.67
CA THR A 396 -14.89 -16.08 -17.97
C THR A 396 -13.79 -16.18 -19.04
N LEU A 397 -13.85 -15.35 -20.09
CA LEU A 397 -12.83 -15.30 -21.13
C LEU A 397 -11.48 -14.83 -20.58
N LEU A 398 -11.46 -13.77 -19.78
CA LEU A 398 -10.23 -13.26 -19.17
C LEU A 398 -9.61 -14.31 -18.23
N MET A 399 -10.43 -14.95 -17.39
CA MET A 399 -9.95 -16.00 -16.48
C MET A 399 -9.45 -17.25 -17.24
N ALA A 400 -10.08 -17.62 -18.36
CA ALA A 400 -9.59 -18.72 -19.20
C ALA A 400 -8.21 -18.40 -19.81
N LEU A 401 -8.01 -17.15 -20.27
CA LEU A 401 -6.71 -16.68 -20.75
C LEU A 401 -5.68 -16.64 -19.63
N SER A 402 -6.05 -16.16 -18.46
CA SER A 402 -5.21 -16.16 -17.25
C SER A 402 -4.71 -17.57 -16.92
N ASN A 403 -5.61 -18.53 -16.81
CA ASN A 403 -5.27 -19.91 -16.51
C ASN A 403 -4.36 -20.55 -17.58
N LYS A 404 -4.58 -20.20 -18.85
CA LYS A 404 -3.81 -20.78 -19.97
C LYS A 404 -2.40 -20.24 -20.06
N PHE A 405 -2.20 -18.95 -19.73
CA PHE A 405 -0.94 -18.24 -19.92
C PHE A 405 -0.20 -17.91 -18.61
N GLY A 406 -0.81 -18.14 -17.45
CA GLY A 406 -0.24 -17.89 -16.15
C GLY A 406 -0.25 -16.41 -15.71
N SER A 407 -0.68 -15.49 -16.58
CA SER A 407 -0.74 -14.05 -16.26
C SER A 407 -1.96 -13.73 -15.40
N ILE A 408 -1.81 -12.85 -14.43
CA ILE A 408 -2.91 -12.45 -13.55
C ILE A 408 -3.85 -11.44 -14.24
N VAL A 409 -5.16 -11.53 -13.96
CA VAL A 409 -6.14 -10.54 -14.44
C VAL A 409 -6.17 -9.33 -13.53
N LEU A 410 -5.97 -8.14 -14.11
CA LEU A 410 -6.21 -6.87 -13.45
C LEU A 410 -7.65 -6.43 -13.67
N THR A 411 -8.36 -6.08 -12.58
CA THR A 411 -9.70 -5.46 -12.68
C THR A 411 -9.58 -3.96 -12.80
N THR A 412 -10.59 -3.33 -13.40
CA THR A 412 -10.57 -1.91 -13.75
C THR A 412 -11.57 -1.07 -12.96
N GLY A 413 -12.35 -1.68 -12.04
CA GLY A 413 -13.33 -1.00 -11.21
C GLY A 413 -12.66 -0.02 -10.22
N ASN A 414 -13.20 1.19 -10.11
CA ASN A 414 -12.71 2.26 -9.24
C ASN A 414 -13.44 2.31 -7.89
N LYS A 415 -12.98 3.19 -6.95
CA LYS A 415 -13.56 3.32 -5.60
C LYS A 415 -15.03 3.71 -5.62
N SER A 416 -15.43 4.63 -6.51
CA SER A 416 -16.80 5.16 -6.61
C SER A 416 -17.79 4.08 -7.03
N GLU A 417 -17.42 3.26 -8.02
CA GLU A 417 -18.18 2.08 -8.47
C GLU A 417 -18.26 1.01 -7.39
N MET A 418 -17.14 0.70 -6.74
CA MET A 418 -17.07 -0.26 -5.63
C MET A 418 -17.92 0.16 -4.44
N ALA A 419 -17.94 1.45 -4.11
CA ALA A 419 -18.74 1.99 -3.03
C ALA A 419 -20.23 1.81 -3.26
N THR A 420 -20.70 2.20 -4.42
CA THR A 420 -22.13 2.17 -4.79
C THR A 420 -22.60 0.79 -5.25
N GLY A 421 -21.67 -0.14 -5.50
CA GLY A 421 -21.97 -1.46 -6.06
C GLY A 421 -22.36 -1.42 -7.54
N TYR A 422 -21.98 -0.36 -8.24
CA TYR A 422 -22.10 -0.24 -9.69
C TYR A 422 -21.07 -1.15 -10.38
N CYS A 423 -21.23 -2.43 -10.14
CA CYS A 423 -20.36 -3.50 -10.60
C CYS A 423 -21.12 -4.83 -10.58
N THR A 424 -20.72 -5.75 -11.44
CA THR A 424 -21.33 -7.08 -11.57
C THR A 424 -20.51 -8.12 -10.82
N LEU A 425 -21.14 -8.77 -9.83
CA LEU A 425 -20.53 -9.88 -9.11
C LEU A 425 -20.19 -11.03 -10.06
N TYR A 426 -18.92 -11.49 -9.99
CA TYR A 426 -18.33 -12.47 -10.93
C TYR A 426 -18.27 -12.01 -12.39
N GLY A 427 -18.48 -10.72 -12.64
CA GLY A 427 -18.33 -10.06 -13.93
C GLY A 427 -17.06 -9.19 -13.96
N ASP A 428 -17.22 -7.89 -14.06
CA ASP A 428 -16.14 -6.89 -14.08
C ASP A 428 -15.29 -6.85 -12.79
N MET A 429 -15.81 -7.41 -11.70
CA MET A 429 -15.07 -7.62 -10.44
C MET A 429 -14.15 -8.85 -10.47
N ALA A 430 -14.24 -9.71 -11.50
CA ALA A 430 -13.46 -10.96 -11.53
C ALA A 430 -12.02 -10.69 -11.97
N GLY A 431 -11.08 -11.02 -11.10
CA GLY A 431 -9.65 -10.87 -11.36
C GLY A 431 -8.84 -11.20 -10.12
N GLY A 432 -7.53 -11.06 -10.22
CA GLY A 432 -6.61 -11.34 -9.12
C GLY A 432 -6.12 -10.09 -8.39
N PHE A 433 -6.19 -8.90 -9.04
CA PHE A 433 -5.75 -7.65 -8.42
C PHE A 433 -6.53 -6.44 -8.96
N ALA A 434 -6.99 -5.57 -8.07
CA ALA A 434 -7.84 -4.43 -8.39
C ALA A 434 -7.06 -3.11 -8.28
N VAL A 435 -6.55 -2.61 -9.41
CA VAL A 435 -5.61 -1.49 -9.46
C VAL A 435 -6.23 -0.20 -8.92
N LEU A 436 -7.47 0.11 -9.31
CA LEU A 436 -8.16 1.37 -9.00
C LEU A 436 -9.16 1.24 -7.83
N LYS A 437 -9.14 0.14 -7.07
CA LYS A 437 -10.12 -0.15 -6.01
C LYS A 437 -10.29 0.98 -4.99
N ASP A 438 -9.24 1.74 -4.74
CA ASP A 438 -9.21 2.85 -3.80
C ASP A 438 -8.95 4.22 -4.48
N VAL A 439 -9.18 4.31 -5.79
CA VAL A 439 -9.08 5.54 -6.58
C VAL A 439 -10.48 6.04 -6.90
N ALA A 440 -10.88 7.18 -6.36
CA ALA A 440 -12.16 7.82 -6.67
C ALA A 440 -12.21 8.26 -8.14
N LYS A 441 -13.40 8.27 -8.76
CA LYS A 441 -13.55 8.57 -10.19
C LYS A 441 -12.99 9.93 -10.60
N THR A 442 -13.16 10.94 -9.76
CA THR A 442 -12.58 12.27 -10.00
C THR A 442 -11.05 12.23 -10.03
N LEU A 443 -10.42 11.41 -9.20
CA LEU A 443 -8.97 11.21 -9.21
C LEU A 443 -8.53 10.40 -10.44
N VAL A 444 -9.35 9.46 -10.95
CA VAL A 444 -9.07 8.72 -12.21
C VAL A 444 -8.87 9.72 -13.36
N TYR A 445 -9.76 10.70 -13.50
CA TYR A 445 -9.64 11.75 -14.53
C TYR A 445 -8.38 12.60 -14.34
N ARG A 446 -8.11 13.03 -13.10
CA ARG A 446 -6.91 13.83 -12.79
C ARG A 446 -5.63 13.07 -13.12
N LEU A 447 -5.56 11.78 -12.79
CA LEU A 447 -4.40 10.93 -13.10
C LEU A 447 -4.20 10.71 -14.60
N ALA A 448 -5.28 10.56 -15.36
CA ALA A 448 -5.20 10.43 -16.82
C ALA A 448 -4.67 11.72 -17.48
N GLU A 449 -5.16 12.88 -17.07
CA GLU A 449 -4.65 14.17 -17.52
C GLU A 449 -3.20 14.40 -17.10
N TRP A 450 -2.89 14.12 -15.83
CA TRP A 450 -1.53 14.24 -15.30
C TRP A 450 -0.56 13.35 -16.09
N LYS A 451 -0.92 12.09 -16.35
CA LYS A 451 -0.05 11.16 -17.10
C LYS A 451 0.24 11.65 -18.51
N ASN A 452 -0.77 12.12 -19.22
CA ASN A 452 -0.58 12.70 -20.56
C ASN A 452 0.26 13.98 -20.55
N ALA A 453 0.29 14.72 -19.44
CA ALA A 453 1.12 15.92 -19.29
C ALA A 453 2.61 15.59 -18.99
N GLN A 454 2.96 14.35 -18.61
CA GLN A 454 4.34 13.95 -18.29
C GLN A 454 5.17 13.57 -19.53
N GLY A 455 4.57 13.44 -20.70
CA GLY A 455 5.26 13.00 -21.92
C GLY A 455 4.34 12.90 -23.13
N PRO A 456 4.59 11.95 -24.04
CA PRO A 456 3.67 11.70 -25.16
C PRO A 456 2.27 11.36 -24.65
N GLU A 457 1.24 11.87 -25.33
CA GLU A 457 -0.15 11.53 -25.04
C GLU A 457 -0.40 10.04 -25.32
N ILE A 458 -0.45 9.23 -24.25
CA ILE A 458 -0.67 7.79 -24.36
C ILE A 458 -2.15 7.40 -24.21
N ILE A 459 -2.91 8.17 -23.42
CA ILE A 459 -4.36 7.99 -23.29
C ILE A 459 -5.05 8.89 -24.30
N PRO A 460 -5.72 8.35 -25.32
CA PRO A 460 -6.43 9.16 -26.32
C PRO A 460 -7.34 10.20 -25.67
N ARG A 461 -7.25 11.46 -26.09
CA ARG A 461 -8.00 12.58 -25.50
C ARG A 461 -9.50 12.29 -25.41
N ARG A 462 -10.05 11.63 -26.42
CA ARG A 462 -11.47 11.28 -26.50
C ARG A 462 -11.90 10.33 -25.38
N ILE A 463 -11.03 9.40 -24.92
CA ILE A 463 -11.30 8.55 -23.75
C ILE A 463 -11.53 9.39 -22.49
N ILE A 464 -10.76 10.48 -22.34
CA ILE A 464 -10.86 11.36 -21.15
C ILE A 464 -12.10 12.24 -21.21
N THR A 465 -12.46 12.72 -22.41
CA THR A 465 -13.54 13.73 -22.57
C THR A 465 -14.92 13.13 -22.76
N ARG A 466 -15.02 11.85 -23.11
CA ARG A 466 -16.30 11.16 -23.31
C ARG A 466 -16.98 10.85 -21.97
N PRO A 467 -18.33 11.04 -21.88
CA PRO A 467 -19.07 10.61 -20.70
C PRO A 467 -18.87 9.11 -20.42
N PRO A 468 -18.74 8.70 -19.15
CA PRO A 468 -18.54 7.30 -18.78
C PRO A 468 -19.82 6.50 -19.01
N SER A 469 -19.66 5.25 -19.51
CA SER A 469 -20.74 4.30 -19.76
C SER A 469 -20.23 2.87 -19.66
N ALA A 470 -21.05 1.97 -19.11
CA ALA A 470 -20.78 0.55 -19.06
C ALA A 470 -21.01 -0.17 -20.41
N GLU A 471 -21.71 0.45 -21.37
CA GLU A 471 -22.03 -0.09 -22.72
C GLU A 471 -22.63 -1.51 -22.71
N LEU A 472 -23.52 -1.78 -21.75
CA LEU A 472 -24.21 -3.07 -21.62
C LEU A 472 -25.61 -3.06 -22.26
N ARG A 473 -26.14 -1.87 -22.59
CA ARG A 473 -27.36 -1.61 -23.34
C ARG A 473 -27.23 -0.35 -24.18
N ALA A 474 -28.20 -0.13 -25.09
CA ALA A 474 -28.20 1.05 -25.93
C ALA A 474 -28.30 2.35 -25.11
N ASP A 475 -27.54 3.37 -25.51
CA ASP A 475 -27.54 4.75 -24.97
C ASP A 475 -27.35 4.85 -23.44
N GLN A 476 -26.72 3.85 -22.82
CA GLN A 476 -26.46 3.81 -21.38
C GLN A 476 -25.47 4.89 -20.94
N THR A 477 -25.77 5.56 -19.81
CA THR A 477 -24.84 6.45 -19.10
C THR A 477 -24.84 6.15 -17.61
N ASP A 478 -23.72 6.37 -16.92
CA ASP A 478 -23.59 6.10 -15.48
C ASP A 478 -24.51 7.01 -14.65
N GLN A 479 -24.75 8.26 -15.10
CA GLN A 479 -25.60 9.23 -14.41
C GLN A 479 -27.09 8.85 -14.35
N GLU A 480 -27.55 7.87 -15.12
CA GLU A 480 -28.91 7.34 -14.94
C GLU A 480 -29.07 6.64 -13.59
N SER A 481 -27.98 6.09 -13.06
CA SER A 481 -27.97 5.29 -11.84
C SER A 481 -27.24 5.95 -10.68
N LEU A 482 -26.35 6.90 -10.93
CA LEU A 482 -25.48 7.54 -9.93
C LEU A 482 -25.62 9.07 -9.95
N PRO A 483 -25.38 9.76 -8.83
CA PRO A 483 -25.16 11.21 -8.85
C PRO A 483 -23.93 11.58 -9.71
N PRO A 484 -23.77 12.85 -10.10
CA PRO A 484 -22.50 13.32 -10.68
C PRO A 484 -21.31 12.90 -9.80
N TYR A 485 -20.22 12.47 -10.44
CA TYR A 485 -19.09 11.91 -9.70
C TYR A 485 -18.45 12.88 -8.71
N GLU A 486 -18.49 14.18 -8.97
CA GLU A 486 -18.03 15.21 -8.04
C GLU A 486 -18.84 15.20 -6.74
N VAL A 487 -20.14 14.99 -6.82
CA VAL A 487 -21.04 14.87 -5.65
C VAL A 487 -20.83 13.51 -4.97
N LEU A 488 -20.79 12.44 -5.76
CA LEU A 488 -20.58 11.09 -5.24
C LEU A 488 -19.27 10.99 -4.45
N ASP A 489 -18.16 11.43 -5.03
CA ASP A 489 -16.84 11.32 -4.41
C ASP A 489 -16.70 12.23 -3.17
N ALA A 490 -17.35 13.40 -3.17
CA ALA A 490 -17.43 14.26 -2.00
C ALA A 490 -18.22 13.61 -0.85
N ILE A 491 -19.27 12.84 -1.14
CA ILE A 491 -20.02 12.07 -0.14
C ILE A 491 -19.14 10.93 0.38
N LEU A 492 -18.43 10.20 -0.51
CA LEU A 492 -17.55 9.10 -0.13
C LEU A 492 -16.44 9.57 0.80
N GLN A 493 -15.76 10.69 0.47
CA GLN A 493 -14.73 11.27 1.30
C GLN A 493 -15.26 11.52 2.72
N ARG A 494 -16.37 12.24 2.85
CA ARG A 494 -16.94 12.63 4.15
C ARG A 494 -17.47 11.42 4.94
N TYR A 495 -18.20 10.52 4.26
CA TYR A 495 -18.83 9.39 4.93
C TYR A 495 -17.84 8.30 5.32
N MET A 496 -16.89 7.97 4.42
CA MET A 496 -15.98 6.84 4.61
C MET A 496 -14.67 7.24 5.28
N GLU A 497 -14.07 8.35 4.85
CA GLU A 497 -12.74 8.74 5.32
C GLU A 497 -12.79 9.65 6.54
N ASP A 498 -13.81 10.55 6.61
CA ASP A 498 -13.98 11.49 7.71
C ASP A 498 -15.00 11.02 8.76
N ASP A 499 -15.60 9.82 8.60
CA ASP A 499 -16.62 9.21 9.49
C ASP A 499 -17.83 10.13 9.79
N GLN A 500 -18.17 11.06 8.88
CA GLN A 500 -19.28 11.99 9.07
C GLN A 500 -20.65 11.31 8.90
N GLY A 501 -21.61 11.71 9.73
CA GLY A 501 -23.00 11.29 9.61
C GLY A 501 -23.76 12.01 8.49
N ILE A 502 -24.94 11.47 8.13
CA ILE A 502 -25.77 12.04 7.04
C ILE A 502 -26.07 13.53 7.28
N GLU A 503 -26.42 13.93 8.50
CA GLU A 503 -26.77 15.32 8.82
C GLU A 503 -25.57 16.27 8.69
N GLU A 504 -24.37 15.82 9.05
CA GLU A 504 -23.14 16.61 8.91
C GLU A 504 -22.77 16.80 7.44
N ILE A 505 -22.95 15.76 6.62
CA ILE A 505 -22.68 15.81 5.17
C ILE A 505 -23.67 16.74 4.48
N VAL A 506 -24.95 16.68 4.85
CA VAL A 506 -26.00 17.59 4.33
C VAL A 506 -25.74 19.04 4.77
N ALA A 507 -25.35 19.26 6.03
CA ALA A 507 -24.98 20.57 6.55
C ALA A 507 -23.76 21.19 5.84
N ALA A 508 -22.89 20.36 5.28
CA ALA A 508 -21.77 20.80 4.43
C ALA A 508 -22.18 21.20 3.00
N GLY A 509 -23.48 21.16 2.68
CA GLY A 509 -24.04 21.65 1.42
C GLY A 509 -24.29 20.59 0.34
N LEU A 510 -24.14 19.30 0.64
CA LEU A 510 -24.44 18.23 -0.31
C LEU A 510 -25.95 17.89 -0.31
N PRO A 511 -26.55 17.56 -1.48
CA PRO A 511 -27.98 17.30 -1.57
C PRO A 511 -28.40 16.08 -0.72
N ARG A 512 -29.38 16.27 0.17
CA ARG A 512 -29.88 15.21 1.07
C ARG A 512 -30.24 13.93 0.33
N ALA A 513 -30.96 14.03 -0.78
CA ALA A 513 -31.39 12.85 -1.54
C ALA A 513 -30.19 12.02 -2.06
N ASP A 514 -29.12 12.68 -2.50
CA ASP A 514 -27.90 12.01 -2.96
C ASP A 514 -27.14 11.40 -1.77
N VAL A 515 -27.02 12.11 -0.66
CA VAL A 515 -26.37 11.61 0.58
C VAL A 515 -27.05 10.35 1.07
N GLU A 516 -28.38 10.36 1.23
CA GLU A 516 -29.16 9.20 1.67
C GLU A 516 -29.09 8.04 0.66
N ARG A 517 -29.14 8.33 -0.65
CA ARG A 517 -28.99 7.32 -1.70
C ARG A 517 -27.62 6.66 -1.67
N VAL A 518 -26.54 7.43 -1.66
CA VAL A 518 -25.16 6.92 -1.68
C VAL A 518 -24.84 6.12 -0.41
N THR A 519 -25.15 6.65 0.76
CA THR A 519 -24.93 5.94 2.03
C THR A 519 -25.71 4.63 2.12
N ARG A 520 -26.94 4.60 1.59
CA ARG A 520 -27.71 3.35 1.44
C ARG A 520 -27.03 2.38 0.48
N LEU A 521 -26.56 2.83 -0.69
CA LEU A 521 -25.87 1.98 -1.67
C LEU A 521 -24.60 1.38 -1.07
N ILE A 522 -23.81 2.16 -0.32
CA ILE A 522 -22.62 1.66 0.40
C ILE A 522 -23.00 0.49 1.32
N LYS A 523 -24.08 0.62 2.09
CA LYS A 523 -24.50 -0.41 3.05
C LYS A 523 -24.99 -1.69 2.37
N VAL A 524 -25.87 -1.59 1.38
CA VAL A 524 -26.49 -2.76 0.77
C VAL A 524 -25.55 -3.54 -0.16
N ASN A 525 -24.48 -2.92 -0.63
CA ASN A 525 -23.51 -3.55 -1.53
C ASN A 525 -22.25 -4.08 -0.81
N GLU A 526 -22.22 -4.12 0.52
CA GLU A 526 -21.09 -4.69 1.26
C GLU A 526 -20.78 -6.14 0.84
N TYR A 527 -21.78 -6.95 0.54
CA TYR A 527 -21.60 -8.32 0.10
C TYR A 527 -20.82 -8.45 -1.21
N LYS A 528 -20.93 -7.46 -2.12
CA LYS A 528 -20.13 -7.42 -3.36
C LYS A 528 -18.67 -7.11 -3.04
N ARG A 529 -18.43 -6.09 -2.23
CA ARG A 529 -17.07 -5.68 -1.83
C ARG A 529 -16.28 -6.78 -1.13
N ARG A 530 -16.95 -7.63 -0.33
CA ARG A 530 -16.33 -8.78 0.33
C ARG A 530 -15.83 -9.86 -0.63
N GLN A 531 -16.26 -9.83 -1.88
CA GLN A 531 -15.86 -10.78 -2.93
C GLN A 531 -14.97 -10.12 -4.00
N ALA A 532 -14.64 -8.85 -3.83
CA ALA A 532 -13.71 -8.15 -4.70
C ALA A 532 -12.26 -8.59 -4.44
N PRO A 533 -11.38 -8.60 -5.47
CA PRO A 533 -9.96 -8.85 -5.28
C PRO A 533 -9.31 -7.80 -4.37
N ILE A 534 -8.13 -8.11 -3.86
CA ILE A 534 -7.27 -7.14 -3.19
C ILE A 534 -6.96 -6.02 -4.18
N GLY A 535 -6.78 -4.79 -3.66
CA GLY A 535 -6.45 -3.63 -4.48
C GLY A 535 -5.69 -2.58 -3.71
N ILE A 536 -4.92 -1.79 -4.40
CA ILE A 536 -3.95 -0.85 -3.85
C ILE A 536 -4.65 0.21 -3.01
N ARG A 537 -4.21 0.35 -1.77
CA ARG A 537 -4.64 1.40 -0.84
C ARG A 537 -3.87 2.68 -1.10
N ILE A 538 -4.59 3.76 -1.39
CA ILE A 538 -3.99 5.10 -1.58
C ILE A 538 -4.67 6.19 -0.75
N THR A 539 -5.83 5.90 -0.15
CA THR A 539 -6.54 6.86 0.70
C THR A 539 -6.43 6.50 2.18
N HIS A 540 -6.86 7.39 3.03
CA HIS A 540 -6.85 7.19 4.48
C HIS A 540 -7.69 5.96 4.88
N ARG A 541 -8.77 5.65 4.15
CA ARG A 541 -9.65 4.52 4.41
C ARG A 541 -10.11 3.83 3.13
N ALA A 542 -9.53 2.66 2.86
CA ALA A 542 -9.81 1.84 1.69
C ALA A 542 -10.83 0.72 1.97
N PHE A 543 -11.49 0.22 0.93
CA PHE A 543 -12.27 -1.02 1.03
C PHE A 543 -11.35 -2.24 1.20
N GLY A 544 -11.51 -2.95 2.32
CA GLY A 544 -10.69 -4.08 2.69
C GLY A 544 -10.42 -4.06 4.20
N ARG A 545 -9.15 -3.99 4.61
CA ARG A 545 -8.75 -3.99 6.01
C ARG A 545 -9.25 -2.78 6.80
N ASP A 546 -9.34 -1.61 6.18
CA ASP A 546 -9.80 -0.38 6.82
C ASP A 546 -11.33 -0.32 7.00
N TRP A 547 -12.08 -1.05 6.18
CA TRP A 547 -13.53 -1.01 6.13
C TRP A 547 -14.12 -2.35 6.55
N ARG A 548 -14.58 -2.45 7.81
CA ARG A 548 -15.05 -3.71 8.41
C ARG A 548 -16.55 -3.68 8.75
N TYR A 549 -17.37 -3.15 7.86
CA TYR A 549 -18.81 -3.11 8.06
C TYR A 549 -19.41 -4.52 8.00
N PRO A 550 -20.43 -4.83 8.86
CA PRO A 550 -21.13 -6.10 8.80
C PRO A 550 -22.05 -6.16 7.58
N ILE A 551 -22.04 -7.29 6.85
CA ILE A 551 -22.97 -7.53 5.72
C ILE A 551 -24.40 -7.60 6.26
N THR A 552 -24.63 -8.41 7.32
CA THR A 552 -25.93 -8.56 7.95
C THR A 552 -26.10 -7.47 8.99
N SER A 553 -26.72 -6.34 8.59
CA SER A 553 -27.00 -5.22 9.48
C SER A 553 -28.34 -4.59 9.16
N LYS A 554 -29.07 -4.21 10.21
CA LYS A 554 -30.33 -3.44 10.11
C LYS A 554 -30.13 -1.97 10.51
N PHE A 555 -28.94 -1.59 10.94
CA PHE A 555 -28.67 -0.21 11.32
C PHE A 555 -28.77 0.72 10.12
N ARG A 556 -29.59 1.75 10.24
CA ARG A 556 -29.79 2.80 9.25
C ARG A 556 -29.48 4.12 9.95
N ALA A 557 -28.28 4.65 9.72
CA ALA A 557 -27.93 6.00 10.18
C ALA A 557 -28.40 6.99 9.16
#